data_e33404701c2b7c0c0897123994f2ef66
#
_entry.id   e33404701c2b7c0c0897123994f2ef66
#
_cell.length_a   1.000
_cell.length_b   1.000
_cell.length_c   1.000
_cell.angle_alpha   90.00
_cell.angle_beta   90.00
_cell.angle_gamma   90.00
#
_symmetry.space_group_name_H-M   'P 1'
#
loop_
_entity.id
_entity.type
_entity.pdbx_description
1 polymer ?
#
loop_
_entity_poly.entity_id
_entity_poly.type
_entity_poly.pdbx_seq_one_letter_code
_entity_poly.pdbx_strand_id
1 'polypeptide(L)'
;MKIQRIVVGYLNTNCYIISKNGKCIIIDPGDEYDKIKNAIGDKKVISIIITHYHFDHIGALKYFDNNVIDYKYKEGKYNIDDFEFNIIHTKGHKEDSITIYFEKEKIMFTGDFIFNNSIGRIDLEGGNIDDMKKSLHIISKYDDDIVIYPGHGEDTLLGIEKQKFNLYL
;
A
#
# COMPACT_ATOMS: atom_id res chain seq x y z
N MET A 1 -16.81 3.48 3.00
CA MET A 1 -15.82 2.54 2.45
C MET A 1 -15.50 1.48 3.50
N LYS A 2 -15.34 0.20 3.14
CA LYS A 2 -14.96 -0.89 4.05
C LYS A 2 -13.58 -1.39 3.63
N ILE A 3 -12.69 -1.59 4.62
CA ILE A 3 -11.35 -2.16 4.42
C ILE A 3 -11.32 -3.53 5.09
N GLN A 4 -10.80 -4.52 4.39
CA GLN A 4 -10.56 -5.85 4.92
C GLN A 4 -9.10 -6.20 4.67
N ARG A 5 -8.34 -6.46 5.75
CA ARG A 5 -6.97 -6.98 5.71
C ARG A 5 -6.99 -8.50 5.68
N ILE A 6 -6.19 -9.08 4.80
CA ILE A 6 -5.99 -10.52 4.68
C ILE A 6 -4.49 -10.75 4.69
N VAL A 7 -4.01 -11.40 5.72
CA VAL A 7 -2.59 -11.77 5.82
C VAL A 7 -2.34 -13.00 4.95
N VAL A 8 -1.40 -12.91 4.02
CA VAL A 8 -1.11 -13.95 3.02
C VAL A 8 0.37 -14.32 2.98
N GLY A 9 0.64 -15.57 2.57
CA GLY A 9 1.99 -16.08 2.36
C GLY A 9 2.81 -16.24 3.64
N TYR A 10 4.01 -16.80 3.48
CA TYR A 10 4.90 -17.12 4.61
C TYR A 10 5.60 -15.88 5.21
N LEU A 11 5.62 -14.75 4.48
CA LEU A 11 6.12 -13.47 4.99
C LEU A 11 5.04 -12.65 5.71
N ASN A 12 3.81 -13.16 5.82
CA ASN A 12 2.67 -12.48 6.45
C ASN A 12 2.38 -11.11 5.82
N THR A 13 2.37 -11.05 4.49
CA THR A 13 2.07 -9.84 3.73
C THR A 13 0.60 -9.46 3.86
N ASN A 14 0.32 -8.21 4.07
CA ASN A 14 -1.03 -7.66 4.15
C ASN A 14 -1.58 -7.41 2.72
N CYS A 15 -2.52 -8.23 2.28
CA CYS A 15 -3.38 -7.92 1.14
C CYS A 15 -4.61 -7.18 1.63
N TYR A 16 -4.98 -6.07 0.99
CA TYR A 16 -6.18 -5.32 1.38
C TYR A 16 -7.25 -5.37 0.30
N ILE A 17 -8.50 -5.59 0.74
CA ILE A 17 -9.69 -5.45 -0.10
C ILE A 17 -10.44 -4.20 0.37
N ILE A 18 -10.47 -3.19 -0.48
CA ILE A 18 -11.19 -1.94 -0.23
C ILE A 18 -12.50 -2.01 -1.00
N SER A 19 -13.62 -1.95 -0.31
CA SER A 19 -14.92 -2.16 -0.93
C SER A 19 -15.94 -1.05 -0.67
N LYS A 20 -16.76 -0.77 -1.69
CA LYS A 20 -17.87 0.19 -1.66
C LYS A 20 -18.86 -0.17 -2.76
N ASN A 21 -20.17 -0.11 -2.46
CA ASN A 21 -21.25 -0.28 -3.43
C ASN A 21 -21.15 -1.58 -4.28
N GLY A 22 -20.78 -2.72 -3.67
CA GLY A 22 -20.66 -4.01 -4.36
C GLY A 22 -19.40 -4.14 -5.26
N LYS A 23 -18.51 -3.16 -5.23
CA LYS A 23 -17.25 -3.14 -5.98
C LYS A 23 -16.06 -3.14 -5.03
N CYS A 24 -14.88 -3.57 -5.49
CA CYS A 24 -13.66 -3.50 -4.71
C CYS A 24 -12.41 -3.24 -5.54
N ILE A 25 -11.42 -2.67 -4.87
CA ILE A 25 -10.02 -2.61 -5.28
C ILE A 25 -9.24 -3.56 -4.37
N ILE A 26 -8.28 -4.28 -4.95
CA ILE A 26 -7.36 -5.15 -4.21
C ILE A 26 -6.00 -4.45 -4.18
N ILE A 27 -5.36 -4.40 -3.02
CA ILE A 27 -3.99 -3.90 -2.88
C ILE A 27 -3.10 -5.07 -2.48
N ASP A 28 -2.01 -5.25 -3.19
CA ASP A 28 -0.95 -6.23 -2.97
C ASP A 28 -1.48 -7.67 -2.79
N PRO A 29 -2.01 -8.31 -3.85
CA PRO A 29 -2.40 -9.73 -3.81
C PRO A 29 -1.15 -10.61 -3.80
N GLY A 30 -0.52 -10.72 -2.62
CA GLY A 30 0.81 -11.30 -2.45
C GLY A 30 0.87 -12.81 -2.63
N ASP A 31 -0.11 -13.54 -2.13
CA ASP A 31 -0.15 -15.01 -2.18
C ASP A 31 -1.58 -15.52 -1.90
N GLU A 32 -1.75 -16.86 -1.79
CA GLU A 32 -2.99 -17.53 -1.36
C GLU A 32 -4.25 -17.01 -2.10
N TYR A 33 -4.22 -17.04 -3.44
CA TYR A 33 -5.30 -16.57 -4.30
C TYR A 33 -6.71 -16.97 -3.84
N ASP A 34 -6.90 -18.24 -3.46
CA ASP A 34 -8.23 -18.74 -3.05
C ASP A 34 -8.73 -18.04 -1.76
N LYS A 35 -7.83 -17.71 -0.85
CA LYS A 35 -8.14 -16.95 0.37
C LYS A 35 -8.58 -15.53 0.04
N ILE A 36 -7.87 -14.86 -0.87
CA ILE A 36 -8.24 -13.52 -1.37
C ILE A 36 -9.58 -13.60 -2.10
N LYS A 37 -9.76 -14.55 -3.01
CA LYS A 37 -11.00 -14.76 -3.77
C LYS A 37 -12.22 -14.99 -2.87
N ASN A 38 -12.08 -15.80 -1.84
CA ASN A 38 -13.15 -16.03 -0.86
C ASN A 38 -13.51 -14.74 -0.10
N ALA A 39 -12.54 -13.91 0.23
CA ALA A 39 -12.78 -12.63 0.91
C ALA A 39 -13.38 -11.56 -0.03
N ILE A 40 -13.12 -11.60 -1.32
CA ILE A 40 -13.79 -10.78 -2.34
C ILE A 40 -15.29 -11.10 -2.35
N GLY A 41 -15.64 -12.41 -2.31
CA GLY A 41 -17.03 -12.85 -2.41
C GLY A 41 -17.65 -12.41 -3.73
N ASP A 42 -18.89 -11.88 -3.68
CA ASP A 42 -19.65 -11.44 -4.86
C ASP A 42 -19.29 -10.04 -5.37
N LYS A 43 -18.29 -9.38 -4.76
CA LYS A 43 -17.91 -8.03 -5.16
C LYS A 43 -17.22 -8.05 -6.54
N LYS A 44 -17.52 -7.04 -7.36
CA LYS A 44 -16.83 -6.82 -8.63
C LYS A 44 -15.46 -6.19 -8.37
N VAL A 45 -14.39 -6.88 -8.72
CA VAL A 45 -13.04 -6.30 -8.72
C VAL A 45 -12.93 -5.31 -9.88
N ILE A 46 -12.64 -4.05 -9.60
CA ILE A 46 -12.53 -2.99 -10.61
C ILE A 46 -11.09 -2.67 -10.97
N SER A 47 -10.15 -2.85 -10.04
CA SER A 47 -8.72 -2.64 -10.26
C SER A 47 -7.91 -3.35 -9.19
N ILE A 48 -6.63 -3.54 -9.49
CA ILE A 48 -5.61 -3.99 -8.55
C ILE A 48 -4.58 -2.90 -8.41
N ILE A 49 -4.10 -2.65 -7.20
CA ILE A 49 -3.01 -1.72 -6.92
C ILE A 49 -1.83 -2.52 -6.40
N ILE A 50 -0.65 -2.26 -6.95
CA ILE A 50 0.62 -2.83 -6.48
C ILE A 50 1.45 -1.70 -5.90
N THR A 51 1.74 -1.79 -4.60
CA THR A 51 2.56 -0.78 -3.93
C THR A 51 4.02 -0.85 -4.37
N HIS A 52 4.55 -2.06 -4.58
CA HIS A 52 5.89 -2.31 -5.14
C HIS A 52 6.01 -3.79 -5.59
N TYR A 53 7.02 -4.09 -6.40
CA TYR A 53 7.15 -5.40 -7.05
C TYR A 53 8.08 -6.37 -6.30
N HIS A 54 8.02 -6.44 -4.96
CA HIS A 54 8.57 -7.60 -4.27
C HIS A 54 7.63 -8.80 -4.44
N PHE A 55 8.21 -9.99 -4.49
CA PHE A 55 7.50 -11.23 -4.86
C PHE A 55 6.31 -11.54 -3.94
N ASP A 56 6.41 -11.19 -2.67
CA ASP A 56 5.38 -11.44 -1.66
C ASP A 56 4.20 -10.46 -1.74
N HIS A 57 4.31 -9.38 -2.53
CA HIS A 57 3.20 -8.46 -2.83
C HIS A 57 2.47 -8.78 -4.13
N ILE A 58 3.03 -9.63 -4.99
CA ILE A 58 2.52 -9.87 -6.34
C ILE A 58 2.25 -11.36 -6.67
N GLY A 59 2.51 -12.29 -5.76
CA GLY A 59 2.49 -13.73 -6.05
C GLY A 59 1.15 -14.26 -6.58
N ALA A 60 0.03 -13.70 -6.15
CA ALA A 60 -1.30 -14.04 -6.65
C ALA A 60 -1.77 -13.14 -7.81
N LEU A 61 -1.03 -12.08 -8.17
CA LEU A 61 -1.42 -11.11 -9.22
C LEU A 61 -1.74 -11.79 -10.56
N LYS A 62 -1.00 -12.82 -10.92
CA LYS A 62 -1.16 -13.59 -12.18
C LYS A 62 -2.52 -14.27 -12.36
N TYR A 63 -3.32 -14.38 -11.30
CA TYR A 63 -4.66 -14.98 -11.35
C TYR A 63 -5.78 -13.96 -11.57
N PHE A 64 -5.44 -12.68 -11.71
CA PHE A 64 -6.38 -11.59 -11.95
C PHE A 64 -6.14 -10.97 -13.33
N ASP A 65 -7.23 -10.76 -14.07
CA ASP A 65 -7.22 -10.10 -15.40
C ASP A 65 -7.63 -8.62 -15.32
N ASN A 66 -7.51 -8.02 -14.15
CA ASN A 66 -7.94 -6.64 -13.91
C ASN A 66 -6.83 -5.64 -14.28
N ASN A 67 -7.25 -4.38 -14.52
CA ASN A 67 -6.30 -3.28 -14.66
C ASN A 67 -5.42 -3.15 -13.42
N VAL A 68 -4.11 -3.01 -13.62
CA VAL A 68 -3.12 -2.85 -12.55
C VAL A 68 -2.66 -1.40 -12.51
N ILE A 69 -2.75 -0.81 -11.33
CA ILE A 69 -2.23 0.50 -11.00
C ILE A 69 -0.95 0.30 -10.20
N ASP A 70 0.13 0.87 -10.67
CA ASP A 70 1.46 0.72 -10.08
C ASP A 70 2.30 2.00 -10.27
N TYR A 71 3.60 1.91 -10.01
CA TYR A 71 4.58 3.00 -10.13
C TYR A 71 4.65 3.67 -11.53
N LYS A 72 4.09 3.06 -12.57
CA LYS A 72 4.04 3.63 -13.92
C LYS A 72 2.98 4.72 -14.03
N TYR A 73 2.04 4.75 -13.10
CA TYR A 73 1.10 5.86 -12.99
C TYR A 73 1.80 7.08 -12.40
N LYS A 74 1.51 8.26 -12.94
CA LYS A 74 2.06 9.53 -12.43
C LYS A 74 1.51 9.82 -11.04
N GLU A 75 2.27 10.59 -10.25
CA GLU A 75 1.75 11.15 -9.02
C GLU A 75 0.53 12.02 -9.27
N GLY A 76 -0.41 12.00 -8.34
CA GLY A 76 -1.61 12.84 -8.40
C GLY A 76 -2.89 12.10 -8.08
N LYS A 77 -3.99 12.79 -8.33
CA LYS A 77 -5.35 12.36 -7.99
C LYS A 77 -5.96 11.51 -9.09
N TYR A 78 -6.56 10.40 -8.67
CA TYR A 78 -7.27 9.46 -9.54
C TYR A 78 -8.69 9.23 -9.02
N ASN A 79 -9.59 8.99 -9.96
CA ASN A 79 -10.96 8.58 -9.67
C ASN A 79 -11.27 7.35 -10.53
N ILE A 80 -11.46 6.22 -9.89
CA ILE A 80 -11.82 4.97 -10.56
C ILE A 80 -13.13 4.48 -9.97
N ASP A 81 -14.19 4.59 -10.75
CA ASP A 81 -15.54 4.26 -10.28
C ASP A 81 -15.91 5.07 -9.02
N ASP A 82 -16.21 4.40 -7.92
CA ASP A 82 -16.58 5.01 -6.63
C ASP A 82 -15.39 5.36 -5.72
N PHE A 83 -14.14 5.14 -6.20
CA PHE A 83 -12.92 5.28 -5.41
C PHE A 83 -12.09 6.48 -5.90
N GLU A 84 -11.87 7.42 -4.99
CA GLU A 84 -11.00 8.59 -5.22
C GLU A 84 -9.77 8.47 -4.32
N PHE A 85 -8.57 8.53 -4.90
CA PHE A 85 -7.31 8.40 -4.18
C PHE A 85 -6.19 9.18 -4.88
N ASN A 86 -5.10 9.42 -4.16
CA ASN A 86 -3.88 9.99 -4.68
C ASN A 86 -2.79 8.91 -4.74
N ILE A 87 -1.97 8.95 -5.78
CA ILE A 87 -0.73 8.18 -5.90
C ILE A 87 0.43 9.10 -5.52
N ILE A 88 1.27 8.64 -4.61
CA ILE A 88 2.49 9.32 -4.16
C ILE A 88 3.64 8.34 -4.38
N HIS A 89 4.70 8.76 -5.09
CA HIS A 89 5.89 7.94 -5.25
C HIS A 89 6.74 8.02 -3.97
N THR A 90 6.85 6.90 -3.27
CA THR A 90 7.54 6.80 -1.97
C THR A 90 8.71 5.83 -2.07
N LYS A 91 9.67 6.16 -2.95
CA LYS A 91 10.88 5.38 -3.16
C LYS A 91 11.73 5.31 -1.90
N GLY A 92 12.53 4.26 -1.79
CA GLY A 92 13.47 4.07 -0.69
C GLY A 92 13.63 2.61 -0.30
N HIS A 93 12.54 1.92 0.03
CA HIS A 93 12.54 0.47 0.18
C HIS A 93 12.78 -0.22 -1.16
N LYS A 94 12.12 0.28 -2.20
CA LYS A 94 12.31 -0.13 -3.59
C LYS A 94 12.07 1.06 -4.52
N GLU A 95 12.70 1.05 -5.70
CA GLU A 95 12.63 2.15 -6.68
C GLU A 95 11.22 2.36 -7.28
N ASP A 96 10.38 1.32 -7.26
CA ASP A 96 9.02 1.30 -7.77
C ASP A 96 7.94 1.50 -6.68
N SER A 97 8.33 1.88 -5.46
CA SER A 97 7.40 2.01 -4.33
C SER A 97 6.48 3.21 -4.48
N ILE A 98 5.18 2.97 -4.25
CA ILE A 98 4.13 3.99 -4.19
C ILE A 98 3.31 3.84 -2.91
N THR A 99 2.80 4.97 -2.44
CA THR A 99 1.78 5.06 -1.39
C THR A 99 0.46 5.49 -2.01
N ILE A 100 -0.63 4.86 -1.59
CA ILE A 100 -1.99 5.20 -2.02
C ILE A 100 -2.70 5.93 -0.89
N TYR A 101 -3.11 7.16 -1.14
CA TYR A 101 -3.75 8.02 -0.15
C TYR A 101 -5.21 8.30 -0.48
N PHE A 102 -6.12 7.79 0.35
CA PHE A 102 -7.55 8.11 0.33
C PHE A 102 -7.79 9.31 1.25
N GLU A 103 -7.77 10.50 0.67
CA GLU A 103 -7.79 11.77 1.39
C GLU A 103 -9.06 11.96 2.23
N LYS A 104 -10.22 11.63 1.66
CA LYS A 104 -11.53 11.76 2.34
C LYS A 104 -11.66 10.86 3.57
N GLU A 105 -11.05 9.71 3.51
CA GLU A 105 -11.08 8.70 4.58
C GLU A 105 -9.90 8.87 5.55
N LYS A 106 -8.91 9.70 5.21
CA LYS A 106 -7.66 9.90 5.97
C LYS A 106 -6.91 8.58 6.20
N ILE A 107 -6.69 7.83 5.12
CA ILE A 107 -5.95 6.56 5.18
C ILE A 107 -4.90 6.46 4.08
N MET A 108 -3.77 5.85 4.39
CA MET A 108 -2.70 5.54 3.46
C MET A 108 -2.37 4.05 3.44
N PHE A 109 -2.20 3.47 2.26
CA PHE A 109 -1.60 2.16 2.06
C PHE A 109 -0.16 2.38 1.61
N THR A 110 0.78 2.02 2.45
CA THR A 110 2.19 2.39 2.28
C THR A 110 3.07 1.28 1.73
N GLY A 111 2.51 0.06 1.57
CA GLY A 111 3.35 -1.10 1.30
C GLY A 111 4.49 -1.19 2.32
N ASP A 112 5.68 -1.45 1.84
CA ASP A 112 6.87 -1.60 2.70
C ASP A 112 7.64 -0.30 2.90
N PHE A 113 6.96 0.85 2.82
CA PHE A 113 7.59 2.14 3.06
C PHE A 113 7.60 2.52 4.55
N ILE A 114 6.43 2.53 5.21
CA ILE A 114 6.28 2.83 6.65
C ILE A 114 5.47 1.72 7.30
N PHE A 115 5.96 1.23 8.43
CA PHE A 115 5.33 0.24 9.29
C PHE A 115 5.00 0.81 10.68
N ASN A 116 4.32 0.04 11.48
CA ASN A 116 4.17 0.32 12.90
C ASN A 116 5.52 0.16 13.60
N ASN A 117 6.10 1.27 14.06
CA ASN A 117 7.40 1.39 14.72
C ASN A 117 8.64 1.08 13.85
N SER A 118 8.53 1.15 12.53
CA SER A 118 9.69 1.00 11.64
C SER A 118 9.43 1.53 10.23
N ILE A 119 10.46 1.50 9.40
CA ILE A 119 10.39 1.73 7.96
C ILE A 119 10.90 0.49 7.21
N GLY A 120 10.59 0.42 5.91
CA GLY A 120 11.10 -0.63 5.05
C GLY A 120 12.62 -0.62 4.97
N ARG A 121 13.21 -1.83 4.92
CA ARG A 121 14.65 -1.98 4.73
C ARG A 121 15.09 -1.41 3.39
N ILE A 122 16.31 -0.90 3.37
CA ILE A 122 16.90 -0.19 2.22
C ILE A 122 18.13 -0.87 1.64
N ASP A 123 18.46 -2.06 2.14
CA ASP A 123 19.68 -2.82 1.82
C ASP A 123 19.45 -3.93 0.78
N LEU A 124 18.22 -4.06 0.26
CA LEU A 124 17.89 -4.95 -0.85
C LEU A 124 18.10 -4.25 -2.20
N GLU A 125 18.08 -5.04 -3.29
CA GLU A 125 18.14 -4.52 -4.65
C GLU A 125 17.01 -3.51 -4.91
N GLY A 126 17.37 -2.33 -5.41
CA GLY A 126 16.44 -1.20 -5.61
C GLY A 126 16.23 -0.33 -4.36
N GLY A 127 16.81 -0.71 -3.21
CA GLY A 127 16.77 0.08 -1.98
C GLY A 127 17.73 1.28 -2.03
N ASN A 128 17.32 2.43 -1.45
CA ASN A 128 18.11 3.66 -1.46
C ASN A 128 17.76 4.55 -0.26
N ILE A 129 18.78 4.86 0.57
CA ILE A 129 18.61 5.67 1.78
C ILE A 129 18.23 7.13 1.47
N ASP A 130 18.81 7.73 0.43
CA ASP A 130 18.52 9.13 0.09
C ASP A 130 17.10 9.29 -0.44
N ASP A 131 16.62 8.33 -1.20
CA ASP A 131 15.24 8.29 -1.66
C ASP A 131 14.27 8.02 -0.50
N MET A 132 14.63 7.17 0.47
CA MET A 132 13.86 6.96 1.69
C MET A 132 13.72 8.27 2.48
N LYS A 133 14.81 9.01 2.68
CA LYS A 133 14.80 10.32 3.35
C LYS A 133 13.88 11.33 2.65
N LYS A 134 13.96 11.42 1.32
CA LYS A 134 13.09 12.30 0.52
C LYS A 134 11.61 11.91 0.68
N SER A 135 11.31 10.62 0.60
CA SER A 135 9.96 10.10 0.73
C SER A 135 9.38 10.36 2.13
N LEU A 136 10.14 10.13 3.19
CA LEU A 136 9.73 10.45 4.56
C LEU A 136 9.51 11.95 4.75
N HIS A 137 10.35 12.82 4.14
CA HIS A 137 10.16 14.26 4.16
C HIS A 137 8.87 14.68 3.43
N ILE A 138 8.52 14.04 2.30
CA ILE A 138 7.26 14.29 1.60
C ILE A 138 6.08 13.91 2.48
N ILE A 139 6.07 12.70 3.04
CA ILE A 139 4.98 12.17 3.85
C ILE A 139 4.83 12.93 5.18
N SER A 140 5.92 13.46 5.74
CA SER A 140 5.85 14.23 6.99
C SER A 140 4.99 15.50 6.90
N LYS A 141 4.65 15.97 5.69
CA LYS A 141 3.80 17.16 5.45
C LYS A 141 2.31 16.86 5.54
N TYR A 142 1.92 15.59 5.57
CA TYR A 142 0.52 15.18 5.69
C TYR A 142 0.05 15.20 7.15
N ASP A 143 -1.26 15.17 7.36
CA ASP A 143 -1.88 15.26 8.69
C ASP A 143 -1.51 14.08 9.61
N ASP A 144 -1.42 14.34 10.90
CA ASP A 144 -1.01 13.35 11.91
C ASP A 144 -2.08 12.28 12.18
N ASP A 145 -3.35 12.59 11.91
CA ASP A 145 -4.49 11.68 12.13
C ASP A 145 -4.75 10.68 11.00
N ILE A 146 -3.87 10.64 10.00
CA ILE A 146 -3.94 9.66 8.92
C ILE A 146 -3.57 8.28 9.44
N VAL A 147 -4.45 7.29 9.18
CA VAL A 147 -4.19 5.88 9.47
C VAL A 147 -3.34 5.28 8.37
N ILE A 148 -2.26 4.61 8.76
CA ILE A 148 -1.37 3.87 7.86
C ILE A 148 -1.73 2.39 7.89
N TYR A 149 -1.94 1.82 6.71
CA TYR A 149 -2.10 0.40 6.44
C TYR A 149 -0.84 -0.11 5.72
N PRO A 150 0.10 -0.74 6.44
CA PRO A 150 1.39 -1.18 5.90
C PRO A 150 1.31 -2.50 5.14
N GLY A 151 2.38 -2.83 4.40
CA GLY A 151 2.55 -4.13 3.74
C GLY A 151 2.69 -5.30 4.71
N HIS A 152 3.17 -5.06 5.93
CA HIS A 152 3.31 -6.07 6.99
C HIS A 152 2.92 -5.51 8.35
N GLY A 153 2.42 -6.40 9.22
CA GLY A 153 2.10 -6.07 10.61
C GLY A 153 0.81 -5.27 10.78
N GLU A 154 0.72 -4.55 11.88
CA GLU A 154 -0.49 -3.81 12.27
C GLU A 154 -0.50 -2.39 11.70
N ASP A 155 -1.68 -1.81 11.59
CA ASP A 155 -1.89 -0.40 11.27
C ASP A 155 -1.33 0.53 12.36
N THR A 156 -1.07 1.77 11.99
CA THR A 156 -0.55 2.81 12.88
C THR A 156 -1.09 4.19 12.45
N LEU A 157 -0.74 5.23 13.21
CA LEU A 157 -1.03 6.62 12.86
C LEU A 157 0.23 7.32 12.34
N LEU A 158 0.08 8.10 11.28
CA LEU A 158 1.18 8.84 10.68
C LEU A 158 1.87 9.75 11.71
N GLY A 159 1.11 10.42 12.58
CA GLY A 159 1.67 11.29 13.62
C GLY A 159 2.55 10.56 14.65
N ILE A 160 2.27 9.27 14.90
CA ILE A 160 3.11 8.44 15.77
C ILE A 160 4.44 8.12 15.08
N GLU A 161 4.39 7.75 13.81
CA GLU A 161 5.59 7.35 13.07
C GLU A 161 6.48 8.53 12.70
N LYS A 162 5.92 9.72 12.39
CA LYS A 162 6.68 10.95 12.15
C LYS A 162 7.68 11.27 13.26
N GLN A 163 7.30 11.04 14.53
CA GLN A 163 8.15 11.32 15.68
C GLN A 163 9.41 10.45 15.69
N LYS A 164 9.40 9.34 14.95
CA LYS A 164 10.48 8.35 14.90
C LYS A 164 11.31 8.42 13.63
N PHE A 165 10.92 9.20 12.62
CA PHE A 165 11.61 9.24 11.33
C PHE A 165 13.11 9.54 11.46
N ASN A 166 13.49 10.43 12.38
CA ASN A 166 14.91 10.73 12.65
C ASN A 166 15.68 9.60 13.38
N LEU A 167 14.97 8.59 13.89
CA LEU A 167 15.59 7.44 14.56
C LEU A 167 15.89 6.29 13.59
N TYR A 168 15.26 6.31 12.42
CA TYR A 168 15.37 5.23 11.44
C TYR A 168 16.48 5.44 10.42
N LEU A 169 17.06 6.66 10.37
CA LEU A 169 17.98 7.07 9.29
C LEU A 169 19.27 7.69 9.80
#